data_2c9bc16a63d3792353085694df7f2505
#
_entry.id   2c9bc16a63d3792353085694df7f2505
#
_cell.length_a   1.000
_cell.length_b   1.000
_cell.length_c   1.000
_cell.angle_alpha   90.00
_cell.angle_beta   90.00
_cell.angle_gamma   90.00
#
_symmetry.space_group_name_H-M   'P 1'
#
loop_
_entity.id
_entity.type
_entity.pdbx_description
1 polymer ?
#
loop_
_entity_poly.entity_id
_entity_poly.type
_entity_poly.pdbx_seq_one_letter_code
_entity_poly.pdbx_strand_id
1 'polypeptide(L)'
;MEQDFSSMQKTNISSELLGGMLPKFEKELITFTKTNAQVSYDLTKMKIEVDSINKKLIIKELPNADIRITPSVEIQSLDDSFFNRFDEKDFQKITKSAKENAYKSVNQTRLRNDGRKQLLENLENIFVLAKALNYKIEDQTGQIDVSKL
;
A
#
# COMPACT_ATOMS: atom_id res chain seq x y z
N MET A 1 -0.11 7.98 4.76
CA MET A 1 1.20 7.31 4.90
C MET A 1 1.61 6.69 3.59
N GLU A 2 2.83 6.90 3.20
CA GLU A 2 3.40 6.39 1.97
C GLU A 2 4.63 5.53 2.28
N GLN A 3 4.75 4.38 1.65
CA GLN A 3 5.88 3.49 1.78
C GLN A 3 6.39 3.06 0.41
N ASP A 4 7.69 3.11 0.24
CA ASP A 4 8.38 2.63 -0.96
C ASP A 4 9.03 1.27 -0.69
N PHE A 5 8.73 0.33 -1.55
CA PHE A 5 9.34 -0.99 -1.55
C PHE A 5 10.15 -1.16 -2.82
N SER A 6 11.41 -1.51 -2.66
CA SER A 6 12.28 -1.84 -3.79
C SER A 6 12.70 -3.30 -3.71
N SER A 7 12.52 -4.03 -4.78
CA SER A 7 13.00 -5.41 -4.90
C SER A 7 13.73 -5.61 -6.21
N MET A 8 14.79 -6.40 -6.15
CA MET A 8 15.51 -6.89 -7.30
C MET A 8 15.22 -8.38 -7.43
N GLN A 9 14.65 -8.77 -8.55
CA GLN A 9 14.35 -10.16 -8.83
C GLN A 9 15.13 -10.62 -10.05
N LYS A 10 15.93 -11.68 -9.88
CA LYS A 10 16.61 -12.35 -10.95
C LYS A 10 15.72 -13.49 -11.44
N THR A 11 15.27 -13.40 -12.67
CA THR A 11 14.37 -14.40 -13.26
C THR A 11 15.07 -15.07 -14.44
N ASN A 12 15.14 -16.39 -14.39
CA ASN A 12 15.49 -17.17 -15.55
C ASN A 12 14.24 -17.32 -16.42
N ILE A 13 14.28 -16.78 -17.62
CA ILE A 13 13.19 -16.95 -18.56
C ILE A 13 13.32 -18.29 -19.25
N SER A 14 12.43 -19.22 -18.90
CA SER A 14 12.18 -20.42 -19.66
C SER A 14 11.06 -20.18 -20.68
N SER A 15 10.99 -21.01 -21.70
CA SER A 15 9.89 -20.99 -22.65
C SER A 15 8.51 -21.15 -22.00
N GLU A 16 8.46 -21.70 -20.80
CA GLU A 16 7.24 -21.89 -20.02
C GLU A 16 6.67 -20.57 -19.49
N LEU A 17 7.53 -19.61 -19.11
CA LEU A 17 7.10 -18.32 -18.61
C LEU A 17 6.39 -17.48 -19.69
N LEU A 18 6.75 -17.70 -20.94
CA LEU A 18 6.21 -16.99 -22.10
C LEU A 18 5.18 -17.81 -22.88
N GLY A 19 4.62 -18.85 -22.27
CA GLY A 19 3.57 -19.66 -22.88
C GLY A 19 4.04 -20.72 -23.87
N GLY A 20 5.30 -21.13 -23.79
CA GLY A 20 5.85 -22.21 -24.62
C GLY A 20 6.11 -21.84 -26.07
N MET A 21 5.96 -20.58 -26.47
CA MET A 21 6.09 -20.13 -27.85
C MET A 21 7.51 -19.78 -28.28
N LEU A 22 8.47 -19.79 -27.36
CA LEU A 22 9.86 -19.42 -27.63
C LEU A 22 10.79 -20.62 -27.54
N PRO A 23 11.82 -20.71 -28.43
CA PRO A 23 12.83 -21.71 -28.29
C PRO A 23 13.54 -21.58 -26.92
N LYS A 24 13.96 -22.72 -26.38
CA LYS A 24 14.63 -22.81 -25.07
C LYS A 24 15.86 -21.93 -25.05
N PHE A 25 15.72 -20.75 -24.48
CA PHE A 25 16.83 -19.88 -24.12
C PHE A 25 16.98 -19.86 -22.60
N GLU A 26 18.07 -20.38 -22.11
CA GLU A 26 18.52 -20.15 -20.74
C GLU A 26 19.17 -18.77 -20.68
N LYS A 27 18.37 -17.72 -20.50
CA LYS A 27 18.89 -16.37 -20.31
C LYS A 27 18.38 -15.79 -19.01
N GLU A 28 19.32 -15.27 -18.25
CA GLU A 28 19.03 -14.56 -17.01
C GLU A 28 18.47 -13.18 -17.32
N LEU A 29 17.29 -12.94 -16.82
CA LEU A 29 16.62 -11.64 -16.90
C LEU A 29 16.56 -11.05 -15.50
N ILE A 30 17.08 -9.85 -15.36
CA ILE A 30 17.03 -9.12 -14.09
C ILE A 30 15.88 -8.13 -14.18
N THR A 31 14.91 -8.28 -13.28
CA THR A 31 13.81 -7.34 -13.14
C THR A 31 14.00 -6.53 -11.87
N PHE A 32 14.06 -5.22 -12.01
CA PHE A 32 14.01 -4.30 -10.89
C PHE A 32 12.57 -3.84 -10.70
N THR A 33 12.02 -4.07 -9.54
CA THR A 33 10.67 -3.63 -9.21
C THR A 33 10.72 -2.64 -8.07
N LYS A 34 10.23 -1.45 -8.32
CA LYS A 34 10.00 -0.44 -7.31
C LYS A 34 8.50 -0.30 -7.12
N THR A 35 8.02 -0.53 -5.90
CA THR A 35 6.60 -0.46 -5.59
C THR A 35 6.37 0.66 -4.58
N ASN A 36 5.53 1.61 -4.98
CA ASN A 36 5.02 2.64 -4.09
C ASN A 36 3.68 2.18 -3.53
N ALA A 37 3.56 2.15 -2.22
CA ALA A 37 2.31 1.83 -1.54
C ALA A 37 1.90 2.99 -0.66
N GLN A 38 0.70 3.48 -0.87
CA GLN A 38 0.14 4.64 -0.20
C GLN A 38 -1.15 4.27 0.52
N VAL A 39 -1.24 4.66 1.80
CA VAL A 39 -2.49 4.58 2.58
C VAL A 39 -2.95 5.99 2.86
N SER A 40 -4.19 6.26 2.55
CA SER A 40 -4.84 7.53 2.84
C SER A 40 -6.18 7.32 3.53
N TYR A 41 -6.58 8.32 4.29
CA TYR A 41 -7.89 8.36 4.95
C TYR A 41 -8.56 9.68 4.60
N ASP A 42 -9.79 9.59 4.11
CA ASP A 42 -10.61 10.77 3.85
C ASP A 42 -11.29 11.21 5.15
N LEU A 43 -10.70 12.19 5.82
CA LEU A 43 -11.21 12.70 7.10
C LEU A 43 -12.58 13.38 6.97
N THR A 44 -13.01 13.75 5.77
CA THR A 44 -14.35 14.30 5.54
C THR A 44 -15.45 13.27 5.78
N LYS A 45 -15.11 11.99 5.72
CA LYS A 45 -16.03 10.87 6.01
C LYS A 45 -16.10 10.52 7.50
N MET A 46 -15.27 11.12 8.31
CA MET A 46 -15.30 10.95 9.76
C MET A 46 -16.50 11.70 10.33
N LYS A 47 -17.26 11.04 11.19
CA LYS A 47 -18.40 11.65 11.88
C LYS A 47 -18.07 11.81 13.37
N ILE A 48 -18.02 13.05 13.79
CA ILE A 48 -17.83 13.44 15.19
C ILE A 48 -19.02 14.31 15.61
N GLU A 49 -19.60 13.96 16.74
CA GLU A 49 -20.63 14.76 17.39
C GLU A 49 -20.06 15.43 18.64
N VAL A 50 -20.30 16.73 18.77
CA VAL A 50 -19.89 17.51 19.93
C VAL A 50 -21.13 17.80 20.78
N ASP A 51 -21.18 17.23 21.98
CA ASP A 51 -22.19 17.54 22.99
C ASP A 51 -21.63 18.57 23.96
N SER A 52 -21.96 19.83 23.73
CA SER A 52 -21.47 20.95 24.55
C SER A 52 -22.12 21.02 25.93
N ILE A 53 -23.31 20.45 26.10
CA ILE A 53 -24.04 20.43 27.36
C ILE A 53 -23.41 19.44 28.33
N ASN A 54 -23.16 18.23 27.88
CA ASN A 54 -22.54 17.18 28.67
C ASN A 54 -21.01 17.14 28.53
N LYS A 55 -20.43 18.05 27.73
CA LYS A 55 -19.01 18.14 27.43
C LYS A 55 -18.44 16.78 26.96
N LYS A 56 -19.03 16.24 25.90
CA LYS A 56 -18.60 15.00 25.27
C LYS A 56 -18.23 15.22 23.81
N LEU A 57 -17.11 14.63 23.40
CA LEU A 57 -16.74 14.47 22.00
C LEU A 57 -17.00 13.01 21.62
N ILE A 58 -17.98 12.79 20.75
CA ILE A 58 -18.43 11.46 20.39
C ILE A 58 -17.96 11.13 18.98
N ILE A 59 -17.16 10.09 18.83
CA ILE A 59 -16.69 9.61 17.55
C ILE A 59 -17.67 8.55 17.07
N LYS A 60 -18.43 8.86 16.01
CA LYS A 60 -19.46 7.97 15.47
C LYS A 60 -18.97 7.10 14.34
N GLU A 61 -18.17 7.66 13.44
CA GLU A 61 -17.61 6.92 12.31
C GLU A 61 -16.17 7.37 12.04
N LEU A 62 -15.31 6.40 11.78
CA LEU A 62 -13.96 6.61 11.27
C LEU A 62 -13.92 6.27 9.77
N PRO A 63 -13.09 6.97 8.99
CA PRO A 63 -12.93 6.66 7.58
C PRO A 63 -12.26 5.30 7.38
N ASN A 64 -12.55 4.64 6.27
CA ASN A 64 -11.84 3.45 5.84
C ASN A 64 -10.53 3.83 5.17
N ALA A 65 -9.54 2.96 5.28
CA ALA A 65 -8.29 3.12 4.57
C ALA A 65 -8.49 2.98 3.05
N ASP A 66 -7.94 3.92 2.31
CA ASP A 66 -7.78 3.81 0.86
C ASP A 66 -6.32 3.45 0.57
N ILE A 67 -6.11 2.28 -0.01
CA ILE A 67 -4.78 1.76 -0.30
C ILE A 67 -4.55 1.82 -1.80
N ARG A 68 -3.49 2.52 -2.18
CA ARG A 68 -3.04 2.60 -3.57
C ARG A 68 -1.66 1.99 -3.69
N ILE A 69 -1.52 1.01 -4.56
CA ILE A 69 -0.26 0.31 -4.83
C ILE A 69 0.11 0.56 -6.28
N THR A 70 1.27 1.16 -6.50
CA THR A 70 1.76 1.50 -7.83
C THR A 70 3.12 0.83 -8.05
N PRO A 71 3.15 -0.35 -8.67
CA PRO A 71 4.40 -1.00 -9.02
C PRO A 71 5.00 -0.40 -10.29
N SER A 72 6.32 -0.27 -10.31
CA SER A 72 7.11 0.13 -11.46
C SER A 72 8.17 -0.93 -11.72
N VAL A 73 8.28 -1.39 -12.95
CA VAL A 73 9.17 -2.48 -13.33
C VAL A 73 10.16 -2.01 -14.37
N GLU A 74 11.44 -2.27 -14.13
CA GLU A 74 12.52 -2.10 -15.08
C GLU A 74 13.13 -3.46 -15.39
N ILE A 75 13.24 -3.78 -16.68
CA ILE A 75 13.80 -5.04 -17.14
C ILE A 75 15.20 -4.78 -17.68
N GLN A 76 16.18 -5.50 -17.14
CA GLN A 76 17.56 -5.49 -17.61
C GLN A 76 18.00 -6.89 -17.98
N SER A 77 18.68 -7.02 -19.12
CA SER A 77 19.30 -8.27 -19.54
C SER A 77 20.81 -8.13 -19.55
N LEU A 78 21.50 -9.18 -19.14
CA LEU A 78 22.95 -9.28 -19.22
C LEU A 78 23.45 -9.54 -20.65
N ASP A 79 22.55 -9.84 -21.57
CA ASP A 79 22.86 -10.13 -22.98
C ASP A 79 22.08 -9.18 -23.89
N ASP A 80 22.79 -8.28 -24.58
CA ASP A 80 22.19 -7.30 -25.49
C ASP A 80 21.40 -7.95 -26.63
N SER A 81 21.75 -9.17 -27.04
CA SER A 81 21.01 -9.91 -28.06
C SER A 81 19.64 -10.38 -27.59
N PHE A 82 19.39 -10.37 -26.29
CA PHE A 82 18.10 -10.74 -25.70
C PHE A 82 16.98 -9.81 -26.17
N PHE A 83 17.22 -8.49 -26.14
CA PHE A 83 16.22 -7.51 -26.53
C PHE A 83 15.83 -7.60 -28.00
N ASN A 84 16.70 -8.15 -28.85
CA ASN A 84 16.45 -8.33 -30.28
C ASN A 84 15.60 -9.56 -30.60
N ARG A 85 15.40 -10.45 -29.61
CA ARG A 85 14.68 -11.72 -29.81
C ARG A 85 13.24 -11.71 -29.32
N PHE A 86 12.87 -10.69 -28.53
CA PHE A 86 11.53 -10.52 -27.99
C PHE A 86 10.84 -9.36 -28.66
N ASP A 87 9.56 -9.53 -28.98
CA ASP A 87 8.73 -8.43 -29.45
C ASP A 87 8.15 -7.62 -28.28
N GLU A 88 7.45 -6.56 -28.59
CA GLU A 88 6.83 -5.68 -27.62
C GLU A 88 5.81 -6.41 -26.73
N LYS A 89 5.10 -7.40 -27.29
CA LYS A 89 4.12 -8.19 -26.54
C LYS A 89 4.77 -9.06 -25.47
N ASP A 90 5.95 -9.59 -25.74
CA ASP A 90 6.69 -10.40 -24.78
C ASP A 90 7.14 -9.54 -23.59
N PHE A 91 7.64 -8.33 -23.84
CA PHE A 91 7.99 -7.38 -22.80
C PHE A 91 6.78 -6.95 -21.98
N GLN A 92 5.62 -6.75 -22.61
CA GLN A 92 4.37 -6.43 -21.91
C GLN A 92 3.94 -7.55 -20.97
N LYS A 93 4.04 -8.81 -21.38
CA LYS A 93 3.73 -9.97 -20.54
C LYS A 93 4.65 -10.06 -19.33
N ILE A 94 5.95 -9.90 -19.53
CA ILE A 94 6.94 -9.92 -18.45
C ILE A 94 6.68 -8.79 -17.46
N THR A 95 6.46 -7.59 -17.96
CA THR A 95 6.16 -6.41 -17.14
C THR A 95 4.87 -6.60 -16.35
N LYS A 96 3.83 -7.11 -16.98
CA LYS A 96 2.55 -7.39 -16.32
C LYS A 96 2.70 -8.41 -15.20
N SER A 97 3.40 -9.51 -15.47
CA SER A 97 3.65 -10.55 -14.47
C SER A 97 4.46 -10.02 -13.28
N ALA A 98 5.49 -9.23 -13.54
CA ALA A 98 6.30 -8.61 -12.49
C ALA A 98 5.50 -7.62 -11.65
N LYS A 99 4.63 -6.82 -12.28
CA LYS A 99 3.72 -5.90 -11.57
C LYS A 99 2.73 -6.64 -10.69
N GLU A 100 2.14 -7.72 -11.19
CA GLU A 100 1.20 -8.54 -10.42
C GLU A 100 1.89 -9.18 -9.21
N ASN A 101 3.09 -9.70 -9.38
CA ASN A 101 3.87 -10.27 -8.29
C ASN A 101 4.27 -9.21 -7.26
N ALA A 102 4.67 -8.04 -7.70
CA ALA A 102 4.99 -6.91 -6.81
C ALA A 102 3.76 -6.47 -6.01
N TYR A 103 2.61 -6.37 -6.66
CA TYR A 103 1.35 -6.04 -6.01
C TYR A 103 0.99 -7.05 -4.92
N LYS A 104 1.10 -8.35 -5.24
CA LYS A 104 0.82 -9.44 -4.30
C LYS A 104 1.81 -9.51 -3.15
N SER A 105 3.04 -9.07 -3.35
CA SER A 105 4.09 -9.09 -2.32
C SER A 105 3.89 -8.02 -1.25
N VAL A 106 3.11 -6.98 -1.51
CA VAL A 106 2.81 -5.93 -0.54
C VAL A 106 1.89 -6.47 0.55
N ASN A 107 2.34 -6.39 1.79
CA ASN A 107 1.52 -6.78 2.92
C ASN A 107 0.49 -5.68 3.23
N GLN A 108 -0.69 -5.80 2.64
CA GLN A 108 -1.77 -4.82 2.80
C GLN A 108 -2.29 -4.74 4.24
N THR A 109 -2.29 -5.86 4.97
CA THR A 109 -2.72 -5.88 6.38
C THR A 109 -1.79 -5.04 7.23
N ARG A 110 -0.48 -5.21 7.07
CA ARG A 110 0.52 -4.40 7.77
C ARG A 110 0.39 -2.94 7.40
N LEU A 111 0.24 -2.64 6.12
CA LEU A 111 0.08 -1.28 5.62
C LEU A 111 -1.16 -0.60 6.21
N ARG A 112 -2.28 -1.30 6.29
CA ARG A 112 -3.50 -0.79 6.94
C ARG A 112 -3.30 -0.52 8.42
N ASN A 113 -2.63 -1.44 9.13
CA ASN A 113 -2.36 -1.30 10.56
C ASN A 113 -1.44 -0.11 10.84
N ASP A 114 -0.37 0.04 10.05
CA ASP A 114 0.56 1.17 10.20
C ASP A 114 -0.12 2.50 9.88
N GLY A 115 -0.93 2.53 8.82
CA GLY A 115 -1.72 3.71 8.46
C GLY A 115 -2.74 4.09 9.53
N ARG A 116 -3.42 3.09 10.10
CA ARG A 116 -4.37 3.29 11.20
C ARG A 116 -3.69 3.83 12.45
N LYS A 117 -2.54 3.30 12.79
CA LYS A 117 -1.75 3.80 13.91
C LYS A 117 -1.43 5.29 13.72
N GLN A 118 -1.00 5.67 12.53
CA GLN A 118 -0.71 7.07 12.21
C GLN A 118 -1.97 7.95 12.25
N LEU A 119 -3.10 7.45 11.78
CA LEU A 119 -4.38 8.15 11.89
C LEU A 119 -4.71 8.43 13.35
N LEU A 120 -4.58 7.45 14.23
CA LEU A 120 -4.85 7.59 15.65
C LEU A 120 -3.89 8.57 16.31
N GLU A 121 -2.61 8.54 15.98
CA GLU A 121 -1.61 9.50 16.45
C GLU A 121 -1.97 10.94 16.05
N ASN A 122 -2.44 11.14 14.82
CA ASN A 122 -2.91 12.45 14.36
C ASN A 122 -4.18 12.91 15.09
N LEU A 123 -5.09 12.00 15.40
CA LEU A 123 -6.30 12.30 16.15
C LEU A 123 -6.02 12.60 17.63
N GLU A 124 -4.96 12.03 18.20
CA GLU A 124 -4.56 12.30 19.58
C GLU A 124 -4.35 13.79 19.85
N ASN A 125 -3.81 14.52 18.89
CA ASN A 125 -3.63 15.97 19.01
C ASN A 125 -4.97 16.71 19.19
N ILE A 126 -6.01 16.26 18.49
CA ILE A 126 -7.36 16.79 18.62
C ILE A 126 -7.95 16.40 19.98
N PHE A 127 -7.71 15.19 20.44
CA PHE A 127 -8.20 14.69 21.71
C PHE A 127 -7.55 15.39 22.91
N VAL A 128 -6.26 15.72 22.82
CA VAL A 128 -5.58 16.52 23.84
C VAL A 128 -6.24 17.90 24.00
N LEU A 129 -6.59 18.55 22.89
CA LEU A 129 -7.30 19.84 22.93
C LEU A 129 -8.69 19.68 23.54
N ALA A 130 -9.42 18.62 23.19
CA ALA A 130 -10.73 18.34 23.77
C ALA A 130 -10.66 18.14 25.29
N LYS A 131 -9.68 17.40 25.77
CA LYS A 131 -9.43 17.20 27.20
C LYS A 131 -9.07 18.49 27.94
N ALA A 132 -8.26 19.33 27.31
CA ALA A 132 -7.91 20.65 27.87
C ALA A 132 -9.14 21.51 28.08
N LEU A 133 -10.20 21.34 27.32
CA LEU A 133 -11.49 21.99 27.45
C LEU A 133 -12.47 21.24 28.37
N ASN A 134 -12.00 20.22 29.08
CA ASN A 134 -12.79 19.34 29.95
C ASN A 134 -13.84 18.49 29.23
N TYR A 135 -13.64 18.19 27.94
CA TYR A 135 -14.46 17.26 27.21
C TYR A 135 -14.02 15.82 27.44
N LYS A 136 -14.99 14.93 27.58
CA LYS A 136 -14.75 13.48 27.57
C LYS A 136 -14.86 12.95 26.14
N ILE A 137 -13.97 12.04 25.79
CA ILE A 137 -13.98 11.40 24.49
C ILE A 137 -14.71 10.07 24.60
N GLU A 138 -15.73 9.89 23.77
CA GLU A 138 -16.49 8.66 23.65
C GLU A 138 -16.34 8.11 22.24
N ASP A 139 -15.92 6.84 22.11
CA ASP A 139 -15.77 6.18 20.84
C ASP A 139 -16.89 5.15 20.65
N GLN A 140 -17.79 5.40 19.70
CA GLN A 140 -18.85 4.47 19.32
C GLN A 140 -18.43 3.48 18.23
N THR A 141 -17.26 3.66 17.64
CA THR A 141 -16.75 2.79 16.57
C THR A 141 -16.12 1.50 17.09
N GLY A 142 -15.70 1.49 18.35
CA GLY A 142 -14.95 0.39 18.93
C GLY A 142 -13.51 0.25 18.43
N GLN A 143 -13.02 1.22 17.67
CA GLN A 143 -11.71 1.17 17.02
C GLN A 143 -10.62 1.93 17.76
N ILE A 144 -10.99 2.78 18.71
CA ILE A 144 -10.08 3.61 19.49
C ILE A 144 -10.12 3.16 20.94
N ASP A 145 -8.95 2.96 21.52
CA ASP A 145 -8.82 2.70 22.95
C ASP A 145 -8.78 4.01 23.70
N VAL A 146 -9.94 4.42 24.20
CA VAL A 146 -10.10 5.72 24.91
C VAL A 146 -9.38 5.71 26.25
N SER A 147 -9.08 4.54 26.81
CA SER A 147 -8.39 4.43 28.10
C SER A 147 -6.93 4.89 28.04
N LYS A 148 -6.35 4.89 26.86
CA LYS A 148 -4.98 5.35 26.60
C LYS A 148 -4.86 6.84 26.29
N LEU A 149 -5.96 7.52 26.20
CA LEU A 149 -5.99 8.96 25.90
C LEU A 149 -5.92 9.82 27.18
#